data_4acbfa0132a3f5026b4dce767d6ad014
#
_entry.id   4acbfa0132a3f5026b4dce767d6ad014
#
_cell.length_a   1.000
_cell.length_b   1.000
_cell.length_c   1.000
_cell.angle_alpha   90.00
_cell.angle_beta   90.00
_cell.angle_gamma   90.00
#
_symmetry.space_group_name_H-M   'P 1'
#
loop_
_entity.id
_entity.type
_entity.pdbx_description
1 polymer ?
#
loop_
_entity_poly.entity_id
_entity_poly.type
_entity_poly.pdbx_seq_one_letter_code
_entity_poly.pdbx_strand_id
1 'polypeptide(L)' 'MIQYYALTQFDTDKENPFAIARYNNGIFERYRMGAWIEDTSLAAIFSGEFIDYEAITEADAVKLINRRKNSYVQ' A
#
# COMPACT_ATOMS: atom_id res chain seq x y z
N MET A 1 -0.65 12.59 10.66
CA MET A 1 -0.79 12.63 9.18
C MET A 1 -0.63 11.22 8.62
N ILE A 2 -1.48 10.84 7.69
CA ILE A 2 -1.43 9.51 7.08
C ILE A 2 -0.78 9.61 5.71
N GLN A 3 0.20 8.75 5.45
CA GLN A 3 0.88 8.64 4.16
C GLN A 3 0.51 7.31 3.51
N TYR A 4 0.22 7.33 2.22
CA TYR A 4 -0.15 6.13 1.46
C TYR A 4 0.93 5.80 0.45
N TYR A 5 1.12 4.50 0.22
CA TYR A 5 2.15 3.99 -0.68
C TYR A 5 1.61 2.87 -1.54
N ALA A 6 2.01 2.86 -2.80
CA ALA A 6 1.83 1.71 -3.68
C ALA A 6 3.13 0.93 -3.67
N LEU A 7 3.07 -0.35 -3.31
CA LEU A 7 4.24 -1.22 -3.30
C LEU A 7 4.38 -1.84 -4.69
N THR A 8 5.51 -1.55 -5.34
CA THR A 8 5.72 -1.90 -6.74
C THR A 8 6.75 -3.00 -6.94
N GLN A 9 6.82 -3.94 -6.00
CA GLN A 9 7.68 -5.11 -6.11
C GLN A 9 7.23 -6.01 -7.27
N PHE A 10 8.14 -6.86 -7.73
CA PHE A 10 7.85 -7.88 -8.76
C PHE A 10 7.38 -7.28 -10.07
N ASP A 11 8.02 -6.17 -10.49
CA ASP A 11 7.72 -5.47 -11.75
C ASP A 11 6.29 -4.96 -11.86
N THR A 12 5.63 -4.71 -10.72
CA THR A 12 4.34 -4.05 -10.72
C THR A 12 4.53 -2.53 -10.73
N ASP A 13 3.46 -1.77 -10.96
CA ASP A 13 3.51 -0.31 -10.98
C ASP A 13 2.43 0.28 -10.06
N LYS A 14 2.40 1.62 -9.98
CA LYS A 14 1.48 2.28 -9.06
C LYS A 14 0.01 2.14 -9.43
N GLU A 15 -0.28 1.77 -10.66
CA GLU A 15 -1.66 1.57 -11.12
C GLU A 15 -2.15 0.15 -10.87
N ASN A 16 -1.21 -0.79 -10.79
CA ASN A 16 -1.49 -2.18 -10.42
C ASN A 16 -0.40 -2.65 -9.46
N PRO A 17 -0.33 -2.08 -8.26
CA PRO A 17 0.76 -2.40 -7.35
C PRO A 17 0.61 -3.80 -6.76
N PHE A 18 1.73 -4.33 -6.31
CA PHE A 18 1.75 -5.60 -5.58
C PHE A 18 0.90 -5.52 -4.31
N ALA A 19 0.99 -4.37 -3.61
CA ALA A 19 0.24 -4.17 -2.37
C ALA A 19 0.06 -2.67 -2.13
N ILE A 20 -0.81 -2.34 -1.18
CA ILE A 20 -1.08 -0.96 -0.77
C ILE A 20 -0.74 -0.85 0.71
N ALA A 21 0.04 0.17 1.06
CA ALA A 21 0.48 0.40 2.42
C ALA A 21 0.15 1.82 2.86
N ARG A 22 0.12 2.04 4.17
CA ARG A 22 0.02 3.39 4.71
C ARG A 22 0.84 3.51 5.99
N TYR A 23 1.28 4.72 6.28
CA TYR A 23 1.92 5.07 7.54
C TYR A 23 0.95 5.95 8.32
N ASN A 24 0.49 5.48 9.45
CA ASN A 24 -0.55 6.13 10.24
C ASN A 24 -0.04 6.35 11.65
N ASN A 25 0.41 7.59 11.92
CA ASN A 25 0.85 8.01 13.26
C ASN A 25 1.86 7.05 13.89
N GLY A 26 2.89 6.70 13.14
CA GLY A 26 3.96 5.85 13.63
C GLY A 26 3.77 4.37 13.37
N ILE A 27 2.65 3.99 12.79
CA ILE A 27 2.32 2.58 12.53
C ILE A 27 2.24 2.34 11.04
N PHE A 28 3.04 1.38 10.54
CA PHE A 28 2.92 0.93 9.17
C PHE A 28 1.87 -0.15 9.07
N GLU A 29 0.98 -0.01 8.09
CA GLU A 29 -0.11 -0.94 7.86
C GLU A 29 -0.16 -1.31 6.38
N ARG A 30 -0.58 -2.54 6.12
CA ARG A 30 -0.76 -3.07 4.77
C ARG A 30 -2.22 -3.45 4.58
N TYR A 31 -2.79 -3.10 3.44
CA TYR A 31 -4.16 -3.48 3.14
C TYR A 31 -4.22 -4.93 2.70
N ARG A 32 -5.00 -5.76 3.43
CA ARG A 32 -5.16 -7.18 3.12
C ARG A 32 -6.58 -7.62 3.42
N MET A 33 -7.20 -8.24 2.43
CA MET A 33 -8.50 -8.90 2.62
C MET A 33 -9.54 -8.02 3.31
N GLY A 34 -9.62 -6.77 2.90
CA GLY A 34 -10.63 -5.85 3.40
C GLY A 34 -10.24 -5.09 4.66
N ALA A 35 -9.02 -5.21 5.14
CA ALA A 35 -8.60 -4.54 6.38
C ALA A 35 -7.18 -4.01 6.29
N TRP A 36 -6.90 -2.98 7.08
CA TRP A 36 -5.55 -2.49 7.29
C TRP A 36 -4.93 -3.28 8.44
N ILE A 37 -3.81 -3.93 8.16
CA ILE A 37 -3.14 -4.80 9.12
C ILE A 37 -1.73 -4.26 9.34
N GLU A 38 -1.32 -4.14 10.60
CA GLU A 38 0.02 -3.68 10.93
C GLU A 38 1.08 -4.60 10.34
N ASP A 39 2.10 -3.99 9.73
CA ASP A 39 3.21 -4.72 9.11
C ASP A 39 4.50 -3.95 9.39
N THR A 40 5.23 -4.38 10.41
CA THR A 40 6.45 -3.70 10.84
C THR A 40 7.57 -3.80 9.82
N SER A 41 7.52 -4.76 8.91
CA SER A 41 8.54 -4.89 7.86
C SER A 41 8.55 -3.69 6.91
N LEU A 42 7.44 -2.95 6.82
CA LEU A 42 7.35 -1.77 5.96
C LEU A 42 8.18 -0.60 6.48
N ALA A 43 8.68 -0.66 7.72
CA ALA A 43 9.59 0.37 8.24
C ALA A 43 10.85 0.47 7.38
N ALA A 44 11.18 -0.55 6.62
CA ALA A 44 12.31 -0.53 5.70
C ALA A 44 12.19 0.56 4.61
N ILE A 45 10.99 1.07 4.36
CA ILE A 45 10.77 2.21 3.46
C ILE A 45 11.57 3.43 3.96
N PHE A 46 11.51 3.70 5.26
CA PHE A 46 12.20 4.86 5.83
C PHE A 46 13.70 4.65 5.96
N SER A 47 14.16 3.42 6.08
CA SER A 47 15.59 3.14 6.19
C SER A 47 16.28 3.04 4.82
N GLY A 48 15.52 3.08 3.72
CA GLY A 48 16.08 2.96 2.38
C GLY A 48 16.37 1.54 1.94
N GLU A 49 16.03 0.55 2.74
CA GLU A 49 16.21 -0.86 2.38
C GLU A 49 15.09 -1.37 1.47
N PHE A 50 13.95 -0.70 1.49
CA PHE A 50 12.81 -1.04 0.65
C PHE A 50 12.64 0.09 -0.36
N ILE A 51 12.92 -0.20 -1.62
CA ILE A 51 12.94 0.84 -2.67
C ILE A 51 11.82 0.69 -3.70
N ASP A 52 11.11 -0.44 -3.72
CA ASP A 52 10.08 -0.69 -4.72
C ASP A 52 8.73 -0.19 -4.22
N TYR A 53 8.60 1.13 -4.15
CA TYR A 53 7.35 1.77 -3.72
C TYR A 53 7.23 3.15 -4.35
N GLU A 54 5.99 3.66 -4.40
CA GLU A 54 5.72 5.04 -4.81
C GLU A 54 4.72 5.64 -3.84
N ALA A 55 4.96 6.90 -3.46
CA ALA A 55 3.99 7.63 -2.64
C ALA A 55 2.76 7.96 -3.50
N ILE A 56 1.58 7.76 -2.93
CA ILE A 56 0.32 8.03 -3.61
C ILE A 56 -0.59 8.84 -2.70
N THR A 57 -1.66 9.40 -3.28
CA THR A 57 -2.65 10.13 -2.50
C THR A 57 -3.66 9.18 -1.87
N GLU A 58 -4.40 9.67 -0.88
CA GLU A 58 -5.51 8.90 -0.31
C GLU A 58 -6.53 8.52 -1.38
N ALA A 59 -6.84 9.45 -2.29
CA ALA A 59 -7.79 9.18 -3.37
C ALA A 59 -7.31 8.02 -4.26
N ASP A 60 -6.01 7.99 -4.56
CA ASP A 60 -5.44 6.90 -5.34
C ASP A 60 -5.54 5.58 -4.60
N ALA A 61 -5.26 5.60 -3.28
CA ALA A 61 -5.35 4.39 -2.47
C ALA A 61 -6.79 3.85 -2.44
N VAL A 62 -7.77 4.73 -2.29
CA VAL A 62 -9.18 4.33 -2.29
C VAL A 62 -9.58 3.71 -3.63
N LYS A 63 -9.13 4.30 -4.74
CA LYS A 63 -9.39 3.74 -6.07
C LYS A 63 -8.83 2.33 -6.20
N LEU A 64 -7.61 2.13 -5.77
CA LEU A 64 -6.97 0.81 -5.87
C LEU A 64 -7.68 -0.22 -5.00
N ILE A 65 -8.09 0.18 -3.80
CA ILE A 65 -8.82 -0.70 -2.90
C ILE A 65 -10.16 -1.10 -3.51
N ASN A 66 -10.90 -0.13 -4.06
CA ASN A 66 -12.20 -0.40 -4.67
C ASN A 66 -12.07 -1.31 -5.87
N ARG A 67 -11.04 -1.13 -6.67
CA ARG A 67 -10.79 -1.99 -7.83
C ARG A 67 -10.55 -3.43 -7.39
N ARG A 68 -9.79 -3.62 -6.31
CA ARG A 68 -9.51 -4.96 -5.78
C ARG A 68 -10.77 -5.63 -5.23
N LYS A 69 -11.61 -4.86 -4.52
CA LYS A 69 -12.89 -5.38 -4.04
C LYS A 69 -13.75 -5.88 -5.19
N ASN A 70 -13.82 -5.12 -6.27
CA ASN A 70 -14.63 -5.51 -7.42
C ASN A 70 -14.10 -6.80 -8.08
N SER A 71 -12.80 -7.02 -8.02
CA SER A 71 -12.19 -8.24 -8.55
C SER A 71 -12.60 -9.48 -7.75
N TYR A 72 -12.87 -9.33 -6.47
CA TYR A 72 -13.26 -10.45 -5.62
C TYR A 72 -14.74 -10.82 -5.73
N VAL A 73 -15.53 -9.93 -6.27
CA VAL A 73 -16.98 -10.13 -6.33
C VAL A 73 -17.40 -10.94 -7.55
N GLN A 74 -16.52 -11.17 -8.46
CA GLN A 74 -16.85 -11.92 -9.71
C GLN A 74 -16.80 -13.42 -9.52
#